data_93f18ecab4bedc4e8142c4713f8274e3
#
_entry.id   93f18ecab4bedc4e8142c4713f8274e3
#
_cell.length_a   1.000
_cell.length_b   1.000
_cell.length_c   1.000
_cell.angle_alpha   90.00
_cell.angle_beta   90.00
_cell.angle_gamma   90.00
#
_symmetry.space_group_name_H-M   'P 1'
#
loop_
_entity.id
_entity.type
_entity.pdbx_description
1 polymer ?
#
loop_
_entity_poly.entity_id
_entity_poly.type
_entity_poly.pdbx_seq_one_letter_code
_entity_poly.pdbx_strand_id
1 'polypeptide(L)'
;HVAHGKSTVVRAISGVQTVRFKDELERNITIKLGYANAKIYKCDNPECPEPDCYRSFKSDKEIRPKCQRAGCDGRYKLLRHVSFVDCPGHDILMSTMLSGAAVMDAALLLIAGNESCPQPQTSEHLAAIEIMKLKHVIILQNKVDLMREESALEHEKSIIQFIRGTIADNAPIVPISAQLKYNIDAVNQFIVNYIPVPMRDFTASPRLIVIRSFDVNKPGADVDELKGGVAGGSILTGVFKIGDEIEIRPGIVTKDDQGKIQCKPIFSNVVSLFAEHNDLKFAVPGGLIGVGTKVDPTLCRADRLVGQVVGAKGNLPSIYADIEINYFLLRRLLGVKTEGQKQGAKVRKLEQSEVLIDR
;
A
#
# COMPACT_ATOMS: atom_id res chain seq x y z
N HIS A 1 13.97 -1.02 5.95
CA HIS A 1 15.24 -1.33 5.29
C HIS A 1 15.03 -2.30 4.14
N VAL A 2 15.94 -2.33 3.15
CA VAL A 2 15.79 -3.14 1.92
C VAL A 2 15.67 -4.63 2.25
N ALA A 3 16.52 -5.17 3.09
CA ALA A 3 16.61 -6.61 3.37
C ALA A 3 15.69 -7.11 4.50
N HIS A 4 14.78 -6.31 5.04
CA HIS A 4 13.93 -6.72 6.18
C HIS A 4 12.83 -7.74 5.83
N GLY A 5 12.63 -8.05 4.53
CA GLY A 5 11.73 -9.11 4.08
C GLY A 5 10.29 -8.66 3.82
N LYS A 6 10.05 -7.39 3.44
CA LYS A 6 8.71 -6.84 3.17
C LYS A 6 7.93 -7.66 2.15
N SER A 7 8.46 -7.82 0.95
CA SER A 7 7.83 -8.60 -0.11
C SER A 7 7.66 -10.07 0.25
N THR A 8 8.56 -10.62 1.09
CA THR A 8 8.46 -12.00 1.58
C THR A 8 7.27 -12.17 2.53
N VAL A 9 7.02 -11.20 3.43
CA VAL A 9 5.85 -11.20 4.31
C VAL A 9 4.56 -11.08 3.50
N VAL A 10 4.50 -10.14 2.55
CA VAL A 10 3.33 -10.01 1.67
C VAL A 10 3.06 -11.32 0.94
N ARG A 11 4.10 -11.97 0.40
CA ARG A 11 3.97 -13.28 -0.24
C ARG A 11 3.53 -14.38 0.73
N ALA A 12 4.03 -14.36 1.97
CA ALA A 12 3.67 -15.36 2.99
C ALA A 12 2.17 -15.28 3.34
N ILE A 13 1.60 -14.08 3.40
CA ILE A 13 0.20 -13.82 3.74
C ILE A 13 -0.71 -13.99 2.51
N SER A 14 -0.38 -13.36 1.39
CA SER A 14 -1.25 -13.29 0.19
C SER A 14 -1.03 -14.43 -0.80
N GLY A 15 0.13 -15.09 -0.75
CA GLY A 15 0.55 -16.04 -1.79
C GLY A 15 0.92 -15.38 -3.13
N VAL A 16 0.97 -14.05 -3.20
CA VAL A 16 1.28 -13.27 -4.41
C VAL A 16 2.70 -12.73 -4.32
N GLN A 17 3.46 -12.86 -5.40
CA GLN A 17 4.77 -12.23 -5.54
C GLN A 17 4.60 -10.81 -6.08
N THR A 18 4.98 -9.82 -5.28
CA THR A 18 4.83 -8.39 -5.60
C THR A 18 5.96 -7.86 -6.48
N VAL A 19 7.15 -8.43 -6.36
CA VAL A 19 8.32 -8.09 -7.19
C VAL A 19 8.20 -8.80 -8.54
N ARG A 20 8.05 -8.05 -9.64
CA ARG A 20 7.74 -8.59 -10.97
C ARG A 20 8.67 -8.07 -12.08
N PHE A 21 9.29 -6.92 -11.89
CA PHE A 21 10.17 -6.34 -12.91
C PHE A 21 11.53 -7.01 -12.92
N LYS A 22 12.13 -7.16 -14.11
CA LYS A 22 13.43 -7.81 -14.28
C LYS A 22 14.52 -7.15 -13.43
N ASP A 23 14.57 -5.82 -13.43
CA ASP A 23 15.53 -5.04 -12.63
C ASP A 23 15.33 -5.22 -11.12
N GLU A 24 14.09 -5.40 -10.67
CA GLU A 24 13.76 -5.68 -9.27
C GLU A 24 14.21 -7.09 -8.86
N LEU A 25 14.01 -8.07 -9.75
CA LEU A 25 14.42 -9.46 -9.53
C LEU A 25 15.93 -9.61 -9.52
N GLU A 26 16.64 -8.97 -10.47
CA GLU A 26 18.09 -9.02 -10.56
C GLU A 26 18.78 -8.34 -9.37
N ARG A 27 18.22 -7.23 -8.90
CA ARG A 27 18.77 -6.46 -7.76
C ARG A 27 18.20 -6.88 -6.41
N ASN A 28 17.20 -7.77 -6.41
CA ASN A 28 16.45 -8.19 -5.21
C ASN A 28 15.91 -7.03 -4.36
N ILE A 29 15.38 -6.00 -5.02
CA ILE A 29 14.81 -4.79 -4.42
C ILE A 29 13.43 -4.50 -5.00
N THR A 30 12.58 -3.80 -4.25
CA THR A 30 11.30 -3.25 -4.72
C THR A 30 11.53 -1.82 -5.17
N ILE A 31 11.26 -1.50 -6.42
CA ILE A 31 11.41 -0.15 -7.00
C ILE A 31 10.06 0.54 -7.10
N LYS A 32 9.04 -0.16 -7.63
CA LYS A 32 7.67 0.32 -7.72
C LYS A 32 6.82 -0.25 -6.58
N LEU A 33 5.73 0.44 -6.22
CA LEU A 33 4.76 -0.12 -5.29
C LEU A 33 4.22 -1.45 -5.83
N GLY A 34 4.41 -2.51 -5.06
CA GLY A 34 3.80 -3.80 -5.30
C GLY A 34 2.43 -3.88 -4.64
N TYR A 35 1.51 -4.62 -5.25
CA TYR A 35 0.14 -4.77 -4.73
C TYR A 35 -0.24 -6.23 -4.64
N ALA A 36 -0.89 -6.60 -3.55
CA ALA A 36 -1.41 -7.94 -3.36
C ALA A 36 -2.65 -7.89 -2.46
N ASN A 37 -3.62 -8.75 -2.73
CA ASN A 37 -4.79 -8.91 -1.87
C ASN A 37 -4.76 -10.28 -1.18
N ALA A 38 -5.31 -10.32 0.03
CA ALA A 38 -5.49 -11.56 0.76
C ALA A 38 -6.82 -11.57 1.52
N LYS A 39 -7.40 -12.76 1.62
CA LYS A 39 -8.56 -13.02 2.48
C LYS A 39 -8.08 -13.66 3.77
N ILE A 40 -8.45 -13.09 4.92
CA ILE A 40 -8.12 -13.61 6.25
C ILE A 40 -9.36 -14.27 6.84
N TYR A 41 -9.18 -15.48 7.33
CA TYR A 41 -10.23 -16.34 7.85
C TYR A 41 -9.92 -16.78 9.28
N LYS A 42 -10.98 -17.14 9.99
CA LYS A 42 -10.90 -17.85 11.28
C LYS A 42 -11.70 -19.16 11.18
N CYS A 43 -11.17 -20.24 11.74
CA CYS A 43 -11.89 -21.49 11.88
C CYS A 43 -13.11 -21.30 12.81
N ASP A 44 -14.25 -21.85 12.44
CA ASP A 44 -15.49 -21.78 13.22
C ASP A 44 -15.55 -22.83 14.35
N ASN A 45 -14.62 -23.77 14.40
CA ASN A 45 -14.51 -24.70 15.50
C ASN A 45 -13.89 -24.03 16.74
N PRO A 46 -14.61 -23.93 17.87
CA PRO A 46 -14.10 -23.29 19.08
C PRO A 46 -12.90 -23.99 19.71
N GLU A 47 -12.70 -25.29 19.43
CA GLU A 47 -11.55 -26.06 19.91
C GLU A 47 -10.27 -25.82 19.08
N CYS A 48 -10.38 -25.12 17.97
CA CYS A 48 -9.23 -24.75 17.17
C CYS A 48 -8.47 -23.60 17.88
N PRO A 49 -7.23 -23.86 18.38
CA PRO A 49 -6.54 -22.89 19.22
C PRO A 49 -6.12 -21.64 18.48
N GLU A 50 -6.05 -20.52 19.19
CA GLU A 50 -5.42 -19.30 18.73
C GLU A 50 -3.90 -19.37 18.93
N PRO A 51 -3.09 -18.86 18.00
CA PRO A 51 -3.47 -18.19 16.74
C PRO A 51 -3.70 -19.13 15.56
N ASP A 52 -3.49 -20.44 15.67
CA ASP A 52 -3.54 -21.43 14.57
C ASP A 52 -4.89 -21.46 13.83
N CYS A 53 -5.96 -21.03 14.48
CA CYS A 53 -7.27 -20.94 13.85
C CYS A 53 -7.38 -19.83 12.79
N TYR A 54 -6.41 -18.90 12.72
CA TYR A 54 -6.38 -17.85 11.72
C TYR A 54 -5.53 -18.27 10.51
N ARG A 55 -6.08 -18.06 9.30
CA ARG A 55 -5.37 -18.37 8.05
C ARG A 55 -5.64 -17.29 7.02
N SER A 56 -4.67 -17.06 6.17
CA SER A 56 -4.81 -16.21 5.00
C SER A 56 -4.69 -17.01 3.71
N PHE A 57 -5.44 -16.60 2.71
CA PHE A 57 -5.47 -17.21 1.38
C PHE A 57 -5.47 -16.11 0.31
N LYS A 58 -5.22 -16.51 -0.94
CA LYS A 58 -5.35 -15.64 -2.09
C LYS A 58 -6.78 -15.09 -2.19
N SER A 59 -6.93 -13.96 -2.88
CA SER A 59 -8.20 -13.24 -3.02
C SER A 59 -9.28 -14.04 -3.78
N ASP A 60 -8.90 -15.01 -4.60
CA ASP A 60 -9.79 -15.92 -5.35
C ASP A 60 -10.33 -17.11 -4.54
N LYS A 61 -9.85 -17.29 -3.31
CA LYS A 61 -10.27 -18.40 -2.45
C LYS A 61 -11.76 -18.34 -2.13
N GLU A 62 -12.41 -19.51 -2.11
CA GLU A 62 -13.81 -19.68 -1.72
C GLU A 62 -14.14 -19.10 -0.34
N ILE A 63 -15.42 -18.81 -0.08
CA ILE A 63 -15.85 -18.10 1.13
C ILE A 63 -15.74 -18.98 2.39
N ARG A 64 -15.90 -20.29 2.32
CA ARG A 64 -15.91 -21.22 3.47
C ARG A 64 -15.10 -22.50 3.23
N PRO A 65 -13.77 -22.40 3.07
CA PRO A 65 -12.92 -23.57 2.90
C PRO A 65 -12.86 -24.40 4.19
N LYS A 66 -12.54 -25.69 4.05
CA LYS A 66 -12.30 -26.58 5.20
C LYS A 66 -11.06 -26.12 5.98
N CYS A 67 -11.10 -26.31 7.31
CA CYS A 67 -9.93 -26.07 8.15
C CYS A 67 -8.76 -26.98 7.71
N GLN A 68 -7.58 -26.42 7.65
CA GLN A 68 -6.36 -27.15 7.23
C GLN A 68 -5.61 -27.79 8.39
N ARG A 69 -6.07 -27.60 9.64
CA ARG A 69 -5.48 -28.21 10.79
C ARG A 69 -5.84 -29.69 10.85
N ALA A 70 -4.86 -30.54 11.08
CA ALA A 70 -5.07 -31.97 11.24
C ALA A 70 -6.02 -32.24 12.41
N GLY A 71 -7.04 -33.07 12.17
CA GLY A 71 -8.04 -33.45 13.18
C GLY A 71 -9.10 -32.39 13.48
N CYS A 72 -9.18 -31.29 12.68
CA CYS A 72 -10.20 -30.29 12.84
C CYS A 72 -11.24 -30.39 11.72
N ASP A 73 -12.50 -30.62 12.06
CA ASP A 73 -13.64 -30.69 11.13
C ASP A 73 -14.29 -29.35 10.84
N GLY A 74 -13.73 -28.25 11.40
CA GLY A 74 -14.23 -26.90 11.24
C GLY A 74 -14.08 -26.36 9.81
N ARG A 75 -14.77 -25.26 9.55
CA ARG A 75 -14.63 -24.51 8.32
C ARG A 75 -14.13 -23.09 8.60
N TYR A 76 -13.37 -22.55 7.69
CA TYR A 76 -12.93 -21.16 7.78
C TYR A 76 -14.07 -20.21 7.42
N LYS A 77 -14.31 -19.23 8.30
CA LYS A 77 -15.20 -18.10 8.06
C LYS A 77 -14.34 -16.90 7.64
N LEU A 78 -14.68 -16.28 6.51
CA LEU A 78 -14.02 -15.04 6.06
C LEU A 78 -14.30 -13.92 7.07
N LEU A 79 -13.24 -13.33 7.61
CA LEU A 79 -13.31 -12.19 8.53
C LEU A 79 -12.96 -10.88 7.85
N ARG A 80 -11.92 -10.89 6.97
CA ARG A 80 -11.42 -9.67 6.36
C ARG A 80 -10.79 -9.95 4.99
N HIS A 81 -11.05 -9.06 4.05
CA HIS A 81 -10.31 -8.97 2.80
C HIS A 81 -9.40 -7.75 2.90
N VAL A 82 -8.10 -7.92 2.75
CA VAL A 82 -7.09 -6.88 2.90
C VAL A 82 -6.29 -6.71 1.63
N SER A 83 -5.92 -5.47 1.35
CA SER A 83 -5.00 -5.14 0.26
C SER A 83 -3.67 -4.70 0.85
N PHE A 84 -2.58 -5.27 0.38
CA PHE A 84 -1.22 -4.90 0.77
C PHE A 84 -0.60 -4.00 -0.28
N VAL A 85 0.05 -2.94 0.19
CA VAL A 85 0.93 -2.10 -0.60
C VAL A 85 2.35 -2.41 -0.16
N ASP A 86 3.10 -3.11 -1.00
CA ASP A 86 4.50 -3.46 -0.75
C ASP A 86 5.38 -2.28 -1.13
N CYS A 87 5.87 -1.58 -0.12
CA CYS A 87 6.63 -0.35 -0.27
C CYS A 87 8.13 -0.63 -0.49
N PRO A 88 8.80 0.14 -1.35
CA PRO A 88 10.24 0.07 -1.49
C PRO A 88 10.94 0.40 -0.16
N GLY A 89 12.09 -0.22 0.06
CA GLY A 89 12.86 -0.06 1.30
C GLY A 89 13.99 0.94 1.22
N HIS A 90 14.26 1.48 0.03
CA HIS A 90 15.37 2.39 -0.22
C HIS A 90 14.94 3.86 -0.02
N ASP A 91 15.78 4.68 0.60
CA ASP A 91 15.54 6.10 0.91
C ASP A 91 15.19 6.93 -0.34
N ILE A 92 15.89 6.70 -1.46
CA ILE A 92 15.64 7.38 -2.74
C ILE A 92 14.19 7.18 -3.24
N LEU A 93 13.53 6.10 -2.80
CA LEU A 93 12.17 5.74 -3.20
C LEU A 93 11.10 6.15 -2.15
N MET A 94 11.46 7.00 -1.20
CA MET A 94 10.55 7.47 -0.16
C MET A 94 9.35 8.22 -0.73
N SER A 95 9.56 9.03 -1.79
CA SER A 95 8.47 9.71 -2.50
C SER A 95 7.45 8.75 -3.09
N THR A 96 7.91 7.61 -3.62
CA THR A 96 7.04 6.54 -4.12
C THR A 96 6.20 5.93 -2.99
N MET A 97 6.79 5.74 -1.81
CA MET A 97 6.06 5.25 -0.64
C MET A 97 5.02 6.26 -0.17
N LEU A 98 5.36 7.54 -0.08
CA LEU A 98 4.44 8.61 0.31
C LEU A 98 3.28 8.78 -0.68
N SER A 99 3.51 8.59 -1.97
CA SER A 99 2.46 8.62 -2.99
C SER A 99 1.41 7.51 -2.77
N GLY A 100 1.81 6.34 -2.28
CA GLY A 100 0.88 5.27 -1.90
C GLY A 100 0.17 5.48 -0.57
N ALA A 101 0.64 6.41 0.25
CA ALA A 101 0.16 6.64 1.61
C ALA A 101 -1.31 7.08 1.68
N ALA A 102 -1.78 7.81 0.69
CA ALA A 102 -3.15 8.33 0.63
C ALA A 102 -4.24 7.23 0.64
N VAL A 103 -3.83 5.98 0.39
CA VAL A 103 -4.73 4.82 0.31
C VAL A 103 -4.52 3.79 1.42
N MET A 104 -3.62 4.07 2.37
CA MET A 104 -3.28 3.15 3.46
C MET A 104 -4.08 3.45 4.72
N ASP A 105 -4.58 2.43 5.39
CA ASP A 105 -5.33 2.53 6.65
C ASP A 105 -4.47 2.14 7.87
N ALA A 106 -3.45 1.32 7.66
CA ALA A 106 -2.55 0.81 8.71
C ALA A 106 -1.18 0.48 8.13
N ALA A 107 -0.20 0.25 8.99
CA ALA A 107 1.15 -0.11 8.59
C ALA A 107 1.66 -1.37 9.30
N LEU A 108 2.34 -2.23 8.54
CA LEU A 108 3.18 -3.30 9.08
C LEU A 108 4.63 -2.84 8.97
N LEU A 109 5.26 -2.52 10.10
CA LEU A 109 6.67 -2.10 10.14
C LEU A 109 7.56 -3.33 10.38
N LEU A 110 8.38 -3.66 9.38
CA LEU A 110 9.28 -4.82 9.46
C LEU A 110 10.67 -4.41 9.97
N ILE A 111 11.15 -5.14 10.96
CA ILE A 111 12.49 -5.00 11.52
C ILE A 111 13.15 -6.37 11.50
N ALA A 112 14.27 -6.50 10.80
CA ALA A 112 15.00 -7.75 10.75
C ALA A 112 15.77 -7.98 12.07
N GLY A 113 15.54 -9.12 12.69
CA GLY A 113 16.13 -9.43 13.99
C GLY A 113 17.65 -9.65 13.95
N ASN A 114 18.18 -10.07 12.80
CA ASN A 114 19.62 -10.26 12.60
C ASN A 114 20.42 -8.97 12.37
N GLU A 115 19.78 -7.81 12.49
CA GLU A 115 20.39 -6.48 12.32
C GLU A 115 20.11 -5.63 13.57
N SER A 116 20.97 -4.64 13.84
CA SER A 116 20.73 -3.71 14.97
C SER A 116 19.48 -2.85 14.73
N CYS A 117 18.74 -2.55 15.79
CA CYS A 117 17.59 -1.65 15.74
C CYS A 117 17.91 -0.35 16.51
N PRO A 118 17.61 0.84 15.91
CA PRO A 118 17.07 1.04 14.56
C PRO A 118 18.12 1.05 13.45
N GLN A 119 17.74 0.65 12.25
CA GLN A 119 18.47 0.98 11.03
C GLN A 119 18.03 2.38 10.52
N PRO A 120 18.89 3.15 9.82
CA PRO A 120 18.52 4.48 9.34
C PRO A 120 17.22 4.53 8.56
N GLN A 121 17.05 3.65 7.59
CA GLN A 121 15.82 3.58 6.77
C GLN A 121 14.60 3.13 7.57
N THR A 122 14.77 2.38 8.66
CA THR A 122 13.66 2.02 9.55
C THR A 122 13.12 3.25 10.27
N SER A 123 14.02 4.13 10.69
CA SER A 123 13.66 5.42 11.31
C SER A 123 12.93 6.34 10.33
N GLU A 124 13.37 6.36 9.06
CA GLU A 124 12.71 7.12 8.00
C GLU A 124 11.31 6.60 7.70
N HIS A 125 11.14 5.27 7.66
CA HIS A 125 9.82 4.66 7.47
C HIS A 125 8.88 4.94 8.64
N LEU A 126 9.38 4.92 9.88
CA LEU A 126 8.57 5.27 11.04
C LEU A 126 8.14 6.75 11.00
N ALA A 127 9.05 7.65 10.63
CA ALA A 127 8.73 9.06 10.44
C ALA A 127 7.70 9.27 9.32
N ALA A 128 7.78 8.51 8.24
CA ALA A 128 6.79 8.56 7.18
C ALA A 128 5.40 8.09 7.67
N ILE A 129 5.33 7.01 8.45
CA ILE A 129 4.09 6.53 9.09
C ILE A 129 3.49 7.63 9.98
N GLU A 130 4.32 8.38 10.70
CA GLU A 130 3.92 9.49 11.55
C GLU A 130 3.38 10.67 10.75
N ILE A 131 4.07 11.06 9.65
CA ILE A 131 3.61 12.10 8.71
C ILE A 131 2.25 11.72 8.11
N MET A 132 2.08 10.47 7.73
CA MET A 132 0.84 9.92 7.17
C MET A 132 -0.27 9.76 8.22
N LYS A 133 0.05 9.90 9.50
CA LYS A 133 -0.86 9.73 10.65
C LYS A 133 -1.54 8.36 10.67
N LEU A 134 -0.82 7.30 10.29
CA LEU A 134 -1.31 5.93 10.35
C LEU A 134 -1.29 5.44 11.81
N LYS A 135 -2.45 5.50 12.46
CA LYS A 135 -2.58 5.22 13.91
C LYS A 135 -2.41 3.74 14.27
N HIS A 136 -2.65 2.84 13.33
CA HIS A 136 -2.58 1.40 13.57
C HIS A 136 -1.30 0.84 12.95
N VAL A 137 -0.34 0.54 13.80
CA VAL A 137 0.96 0.00 13.42
C VAL A 137 1.16 -1.34 14.12
N ILE A 138 1.56 -2.36 13.35
CA ILE A 138 2.01 -3.64 13.89
C ILE A 138 3.48 -3.79 13.51
N ILE A 139 4.33 -4.13 14.48
CA ILE A 139 5.75 -4.35 14.25
C ILE A 139 6.00 -5.83 14.06
N LEU A 140 6.67 -6.17 12.98
CA LEU A 140 7.04 -7.54 12.67
C LEU A 140 8.56 -7.70 12.84
N GLN A 141 8.97 -8.37 13.93
CA GLN A 141 10.35 -8.78 14.16
C GLN A 141 10.63 -10.01 13.29
N ASN A 142 11.14 -9.77 12.08
CA ASN A 142 11.32 -10.82 11.08
C ASN A 142 12.69 -11.49 11.17
N LYS A 143 12.81 -12.66 10.57
CA LYS A 143 14.03 -13.49 10.51
C LYS A 143 14.46 -14.04 11.89
N VAL A 144 13.50 -14.34 12.76
CA VAL A 144 13.81 -14.92 14.08
C VAL A 144 14.45 -16.32 13.99
N ASP A 145 14.30 -16.98 12.84
CA ASP A 145 14.97 -18.23 12.50
C ASP A 145 16.51 -18.12 12.44
N LEU A 146 17.05 -16.91 12.30
CA LEU A 146 18.48 -16.62 12.27
C LEU A 146 19.04 -16.21 13.64
N MET A 147 18.23 -16.23 14.70
CA MET A 147 18.57 -15.73 16.02
C MET A 147 18.41 -16.80 17.10
N ARG A 148 19.15 -16.60 18.21
CA ARG A 148 18.87 -17.29 19.47
C ARG A 148 17.75 -16.55 20.20
N GLU A 149 17.00 -17.27 21.03
CA GLU A 149 15.88 -16.72 21.79
C GLU A 149 16.28 -15.50 22.65
N GLU A 150 17.40 -15.63 23.38
CA GLU A 150 17.92 -14.52 24.21
C GLU A 150 18.18 -13.25 23.38
N SER A 151 18.82 -13.41 22.21
CA SER A 151 19.10 -12.29 21.31
C SER A 151 17.81 -11.70 20.73
N ALA A 152 16.80 -12.51 20.49
CA ALA A 152 15.50 -12.04 20.02
C ALA A 152 14.78 -11.19 21.08
N LEU A 153 14.87 -11.57 22.35
CA LEU A 153 14.30 -10.81 23.47
C LEU A 153 15.05 -9.49 23.72
N GLU A 154 16.38 -9.48 23.58
CA GLU A 154 17.16 -8.24 23.66
C GLU A 154 16.85 -7.28 22.51
N HIS A 155 16.70 -7.83 21.33
CA HIS A 155 16.32 -7.06 20.15
C HIS A 155 14.90 -6.48 20.30
N GLU A 156 13.94 -7.20 20.86
CA GLU A 156 12.61 -6.69 21.20
C GLU A 156 12.67 -5.49 22.13
N LYS A 157 13.52 -5.52 23.18
CA LYS A 157 13.74 -4.37 24.07
C LYS A 157 14.27 -3.16 23.29
N SER A 158 15.16 -3.38 22.35
CA SER A 158 15.67 -2.31 21.47
C SER A 158 14.57 -1.72 20.58
N ILE A 159 13.66 -2.56 20.06
CA ILE A 159 12.49 -2.10 19.30
C ILE A 159 11.58 -1.26 20.19
N ILE A 160 11.26 -1.72 21.40
CA ILE A 160 10.41 -0.98 22.35
C ILE A 160 11.02 0.40 22.66
N GLN A 161 12.35 0.46 22.88
CA GLN A 161 13.03 1.72 23.10
C GLN A 161 12.97 2.65 21.88
N PHE A 162 13.10 2.09 20.67
CA PHE A 162 13.07 2.84 19.43
C PHE A 162 11.72 3.48 19.14
N ILE A 163 10.61 2.76 19.40
CA ILE A 163 9.25 3.25 19.11
C ILE A 163 8.67 4.15 20.20
N ARG A 164 9.31 4.22 21.36
CA ARG A 164 8.83 4.99 22.52
C ARG A 164 8.63 6.47 22.17
N GLY A 165 7.45 7.00 22.48
CA GLY A 165 7.07 8.38 22.20
C GLY A 165 6.82 8.70 20.71
N THR A 166 6.68 7.68 19.85
CA THR A 166 6.28 7.83 18.45
C THR A 166 4.84 7.38 18.25
N ILE A 167 4.31 7.51 17.03
CA ILE A 167 2.97 7.01 16.68
C ILE A 167 2.84 5.47 16.84
N ALA A 168 3.95 4.74 16.86
CA ALA A 168 4.01 3.31 17.08
C ALA A 168 4.23 2.94 18.57
N ASP A 169 4.13 3.89 19.49
CA ASP A 169 4.24 3.59 20.93
C ASP A 169 3.16 2.59 21.33
N ASN A 170 3.56 1.56 22.06
CA ASN A 170 2.70 0.42 22.45
C ASN A 170 2.14 -0.42 21.27
N ALA A 171 2.69 -0.29 20.06
CA ALA A 171 2.33 -1.16 18.95
C ALA A 171 2.69 -2.62 19.26
N PRO A 172 1.84 -3.61 18.90
CA PRO A 172 2.16 -5.01 19.09
C PRO A 172 3.41 -5.39 18.28
N ILE A 173 4.30 -6.14 18.89
CA ILE A 173 5.52 -6.69 18.27
C ILE A 173 5.29 -8.18 18.08
N VAL A 174 5.37 -8.67 16.86
CA VAL A 174 5.15 -10.08 16.52
C VAL A 174 6.44 -10.65 15.95
N PRO A 175 7.06 -11.62 16.65
CA PRO A 175 8.24 -12.33 16.13
C PRO A 175 7.81 -13.31 15.03
N ILE A 176 8.44 -13.23 13.86
CA ILE A 176 8.10 -14.04 12.69
C ILE A 176 9.32 -14.52 11.92
N SER A 177 9.15 -15.60 11.19
CA SER A 177 9.97 -15.93 10.03
C SER A 177 9.09 -15.99 8.79
N ALA A 178 9.14 -14.94 7.96
CA ALA A 178 8.36 -14.90 6.74
C ALA A 178 8.76 -15.99 5.74
N GLN A 179 10.05 -16.36 5.70
CA GLN A 179 10.58 -17.40 4.82
C GLN A 179 10.04 -18.79 5.20
N LEU A 180 10.00 -19.09 6.48
CA LEU A 180 9.50 -20.36 7.02
C LEU A 180 7.99 -20.32 7.28
N LYS A 181 7.34 -19.18 7.07
CA LYS A 181 5.92 -18.92 7.42
C LYS A 181 5.61 -19.15 8.90
N TYR A 182 6.62 -18.99 9.76
CA TYR A 182 6.46 -19.12 11.20
C TYR A 182 5.70 -17.90 11.73
N ASN A 183 4.68 -18.15 12.55
CA ASN A 183 3.88 -17.15 13.27
C ASN A 183 3.10 -16.17 12.36
N ILE A 184 2.84 -16.55 11.09
CA ILE A 184 2.01 -15.75 10.15
C ILE A 184 0.54 -15.76 10.55
N ASP A 185 0.07 -16.80 11.19
CA ASP A 185 -1.25 -16.93 11.80
C ASP A 185 -1.49 -15.88 12.91
N ALA A 186 -0.49 -15.63 13.77
CA ALA A 186 -0.54 -14.54 14.73
C ALA A 186 -0.60 -13.15 14.05
N VAL A 187 0.16 -12.95 12.95
CA VAL A 187 0.05 -11.70 12.17
C VAL A 187 -1.37 -11.53 11.64
N ASN A 188 -1.97 -12.60 11.10
CA ASN A 188 -3.36 -12.57 10.62
C ASN A 188 -4.34 -12.23 11.75
N GLN A 189 -4.14 -12.79 12.95
CA GLN A 189 -4.93 -12.50 14.13
C GLN A 189 -4.83 -11.01 14.52
N PHE A 190 -3.62 -10.45 14.57
CA PHE A 190 -3.41 -9.04 14.88
C PHE A 190 -4.02 -8.11 13.82
N ILE A 191 -3.90 -8.43 12.53
CA ILE A 191 -4.55 -7.65 11.46
C ILE A 191 -6.06 -7.59 11.68
N VAL A 192 -6.69 -8.69 12.08
CA VAL A 192 -8.13 -8.74 12.30
C VAL A 192 -8.55 -8.05 13.60
N ASN A 193 -7.83 -8.28 14.69
CA ASN A 193 -8.28 -7.85 16.04
C ASN A 193 -7.77 -6.46 16.43
N TYR A 194 -6.57 -6.07 15.97
CA TYR A 194 -5.92 -4.82 16.35
C TYR A 194 -6.21 -3.68 15.38
N ILE A 195 -6.30 -3.97 14.06
CA ILE A 195 -6.61 -2.93 13.07
C ILE A 195 -8.12 -2.87 12.87
N PRO A 196 -8.81 -1.77 13.23
CA PRO A 196 -10.25 -1.64 12.98
C PRO A 196 -10.54 -1.49 11.48
N VAL A 197 -11.73 -1.88 11.06
CA VAL A 197 -12.23 -1.52 9.73
C VAL A 197 -12.53 -0.03 9.72
N PRO A 198 -11.90 0.77 8.84
CA PRO A 198 -12.15 2.21 8.82
C PRO A 198 -13.60 2.54 8.49
N MET A 199 -14.11 3.60 9.07
CA MET A 199 -15.40 4.15 8.67
C MET A 199 -15.32 4.66 7.24
N ARG A 200 -16.24 4.21 6.39
CA ARG A 200 -16.30 4.57 4.96
C ARG A 200 -17.63 5.24 4.65
N ASP A 201 -17.59 6.29 3.82
CA ASP A 201 -18.79 6.95 3.34
C ASP A 201 -19.19 6.35 1.98
N PHE A 202 -20.26 5.54 2.00
CA PHE A 202 -20.83 4.91 0.81
C PHE A 202 -21.87 5.80 0.12
N THR A 203 -22.33 6.86 0.76
CA THR A 203 -23.42 7.72 0.30
C THR A 203 -22.93 8.94 -0.45
N ALA A 204 -21.70 9.37 -0.20
CA ALA A 204 -21.08 10.49 -0.90
C ALA A 204 -20.86 10.18 -2.39
N SER A 205 -20.61 11.22 -3.18
CA SER A 205 -20.24 11.06 -4.59
C SER A 205 -18.96 10.22 -4.72
N PRO A 206 -18.90 9.27 -5.66
CA PRO A 206 -17.76 8.37 -5.79
C PRO A 206 -16.49 9.13 -6.17
N ARG A 207 -15.39 8.81 -5.46
CA ARG A 207 -14.04 9.34 -5.71
C ARG A 207 -13.02 8.25 -5.56
N LEU A 208 -12.15 8.11 -6.56
CA LEU A 208 -11.02 7.20 -6.56
C LEU A 208 -9.74 7.98 -6.84
N ILE A 209 -8.70 7.74 -6.04
CA ILE A 209 -7.34 8.24 -6.33
C ILE A 209 -6.63 7.20 -7.19
N VAL A 210 -6.09 7.65 -8.33
CA VAL A 210 -5.32 6.79 -9.23
C VAL A 210 -3.89 6.67 -8.73
N ILE A 211 -3.48 5.44 -8.42
CA ILE A 211 -2.11 5.11 -8.00
C ILE A 211 -1.36 4.29 -9.04
N ARG A 212 -2.07 3.71 -10.00
CA ARG A 212 -1.54 3.01 -11.17
C ARG A 212 -2.44 3.25 -12.38
N SER A 213 -1.87 3.20 -13.58
CA SER A 213 -2.67 3.12 -14.80
C SER A 213 -2.01 2.20 -15.83
N PHE A 214 -2.83 1.51 -16.62
CA PHE A 214 -2.39 0.46 -17.51
C PHE A 214 -3.05 0.56 -18.87
N ASP A 215 -2.26 0.24 -19.90
CA ASP A 215 -2.74 -0.24 -21.18
C ASP A 215 -2.73 -1.79 -21.13
N VAL A 216 -3.91 -2.38 -21.23
CA VAL A 216 -4.07 -3.85 -21.12
C VAL A 216 -4.06 -4.54 -22.49
N ASN A 217 -3.90 -3.79 -23.57
CA ASN A 217 -3.89 -4.32 -24.92
C ASN A 217 -2.55 -4.99 -25.21
N LYS A 218 -2.59 -6.12 -25.89
CA LYS A 218 -1.38 -6.79 -26.38
C LYS A 218 -0.86 -6.07 -27.64
N PRO A 219 0.45 -5.99 -27.82
CA PRO A 219 1.01 -5.53 -29.10
C PRO A 219 0.45 -6.35 -30.26
N GLY A 220 -0.04 -5.68 -31.31
CA GLY A 220 -0.62 -6.34 -32.49
C GLY A 220 -2.08 -6.77 -32.36
N ALA A 221 -2.79 -6.33 -31.32
CA ALA A 221 -4.24 -6.54 -31.22
C ALA A 221 -4.98 -5.77 -32.32
N ASP A 222 -6.04 -6.36 -32.86
CA ASP A 222 -6.89 -5.72 -33.86
C ASP A 222 -7.62 -4.50 -33.25
N VAL A 223 -7.89 -3.49 -34.09
CA VAL A 223 -8.50 -2.23 -33.65
C VAL A 223 -9.85 -2.46 -32.98
N ASP A 224 -10.62 -3.40 -33.48
CA ASP A 224 -11.96 -3.74 -32.96
C ASP A 224 -11.91 -4.48 -31.61
N GLU A 225 -10.75 -5.05 -31.24
CA GLU A 225 -10.52 -5.74 -29.96
C GLU A 225 -9.89 -4.83 -28.88
N LEU A 226 -9.54 -3.61 -29.25
CA LEU A 226 -8.87 -2.69 -28.34
C LEU A 226 -9.78 -2.34 -27.16
N LYS A 227 -9.25 -2.61 -25.97
CA LYS A 227 -9.85 -2.22 -24.71
C LYS A 227 -9.37 -0.83 -24.31
N GLY A 228 -10.25 -0.06 -23.69
CA GLY A 228 -9.85 1.22 -23.11
C GLY A 228 -8.86 1.05 -21.95
N GLY A 229 -8.24 2.13 -21.55
CA GLY A 229 -7.27 2.14 -20.48
C GLY A 229 -7.87 1.81 -19.11
N VAL A 230 -7.04 1.31 -18.22
CA VAL A 230 -7.41 0.93 -16.85
C VAL A 230 -6.78 1.90 -15.86
N ALA A 231 -7.62 2.45 -14.96
CA ALA A 231 -7.19 3.23 -13.80
C ALA A 231 -7.24 2.35 -12.55
N GLY A 232 -6.09 2.14 -11.92
CA GLY A 232 -5.97 1.39 -10.67
C GLY A 232 -5.81 2.34 -9.48
N GLY A 233 -6.57 2.11 -8.42
CA GLY A 233 -6.50 2.99 -7.27
C GLY A 233 -7.36 2.52 -6.09
N SER A 234 -7.58 3.42 -5.15
CA SER A 234 -8.48 3.18 -4.01
C SER A 234 -9.65 4.15 -4.05
N ILE A 235 -10.83 3.61 -3.82
CA ILE A 235 -12.05 4.41 -3.69
C ILE A 235 -12.05 5.02 -2.28
N LEU A 236 -12.14 6.34 -2.21
CA LEU A 236 -12.18 7.08 -0.96
C LEU A 236 -13.60 7.20 -0.41
N THR A 237 -14.54 7.51 -1.30
CA THR A 237 -15.96 7.73 -0.98
C THR A 237 -16.84 7.19 -2.09
N GLY A 238 -18.10 6.94 -1.76
CA GLY A 238 -19.14 6.56 -2.71
C GLY A 238 -18.99 5.16 -3.28
N VAL A 239 -19.78 4.84 -4.28
CA VAL A 239 -19.83 3.52 -4.92
C VAL A 239 -19.75 3.71 -6.43
N PHE A 240 -18.84 2.99 -7.09
CA PHE A 240 -18.79 2.89 -8.54
C PHE A 240 -19.55 1.65 -9.03
N LYS A 241 -20.28 1.80 -10.11
CA LYS A 241 -20.99 0.73 -10.79
C LYS A 241 -20.56 0.66 -12.26
N ILE A 242 -20.69 -0.50 -12.85
CA ILE A 242 -20.51 -0.66 -14.30
C ILE A 242 -21.55 0.19 -15.02
N GLY A 243 -21.10 0.97 -16.01
CA GLY A 243 -21.93 1.89 -16.79
C GLY A 243 -21.92 3.34 -16.28
N ASP A 244 -21.42 3.62 -15.08
CA ASP A 244 -21.37 4.98 -14.55
C ASP A 244 -20.57 5.91 -15.45
N GLU A 245 -21.08 7.12 -15.67
CA GLU A 245 -20.35 8.21 -16.32
C GLU A 245 -19.32 8.78 -15.34
N ILE A 246 -18.07 8.79 -15.75
CA ILE A 246 -16.94 9.25 -14.93
C ILE A 246 -16.20 10.41 -15.58
N GLU A 247 -15.59 11.20 -14.73
CA GLU A 247 -14.68 12.28 -15.07
C GLU A 247 -13.34 12.04 -14.37
N ILE A 248 -12.23 12.38 -15.05
CA ILE A 248 -10.87 12.28 -14.54
C ILE A 248 -10.28 13.68 -14.53
N ARG A 249 -9.87 14.17 -13.37
CA ARG A 249 -9.24 15.49 -13.17
C ARG A 249 -7.83 15.34 -12.60
N PRO A 250 -6.89 16.21 -13.02
CA PRO A 250 -7.04 17.35 -13.95
C PRO A 250 -7.21 16.95 -15.42
N GLY A 251 -7.03 15.68 -15.79
CA GLY A 251 -7.12 15.20 -17.14
C GLY A 251 -5.85 15.45 -17.95
N ILE A 252 -5.97 15.94 -19.18
CA ILE A 252 -4.83 16.25 -20.04
C ILE A 252 -4.32 17.64 -19.67
N VAL A 253 -3.06 17.71 -19.23
CA VAL A 253 -2.40 18.96 -18.87
C VAL A 253 -1.49 19.40 -20.00
N THR A 254 -1.74 20.58 -20.57
CA THR A 254 -0.93 21.19 -21.63
C THR A 254 -0.48 22.58 -21.20
N LYS A 255 0.58 23.09 -21.84
CA LYS A 255 0.97 24.50 -21.73
C LYS A 255 0.65 25.17 -23.05
N ASP A 256 0.04 26.35 -23.00
CA ASP A 256 -0.13 27.19 -24.16
C ASP A 256 1.17 27.88 -24.58
N ASP A 257 1.16 28.62 -25.69
CA ASP A 257 2.33 29.30 -26.24
C ASP A 257 2.89 30.40 -25.28
N GLN A 258 2.11 30.80 -24.29
CA GLN A 258 2.50 31.74 -23.24
C GLN A 258 2.99 31.06 -21.96
N GLY A 259 3.08 29.70 -21.97
CA GLY A 259 3.51 28.90 -20.82
C GLY A 259 2.42 28.69 -19.76
N LYS A 260 1.19 29.16 -19.98
CA LYS A 260 0.07 28.97 -19.05
C LYS A 260 -0.45 27.55 -19.10
N ILE A 261 -0.63 26.96 -17.93
CA ILE A 261 -1.16 25.59 -17.79
C ILE A 261 -2.65 25.57 -18.15
N GLN A 262 -3.03 24.65 -19.02
CA GLN A 262 -4.40 24.35 -19.36
C GLN A 262 -4.71 22.90 -19.03
N CYS A 263 -5.83 22.66 -18.37
CA CYS A 263 -6.30 21.34 -17.97
C CYS A 263 -7.58 20.98 -18.72
N LYS A 264 -7.60 19.83 -19.38
CA LYS A 264 -8.77 19.32 -20.08
C LYS A 264 -9.22 18.03 -19.40
N PRO A 265 -10.30 18.04 -18.59
CA PRO A 265 -10.84 16.84 -17.97
C PRO A 265 -11.13 15.75 -19.00
N ILE A 266 -10.92 14.48 -18.60
CA ILE A 266 -11.22 13.33 -19.45
C ILE A 266 -12.56 12.76 -18.99
N PHE A 267 -13.48 12.55 -19.92
CA PHE A 267 -14.78 11.94 -19.68
C PHE A 267 -14.80 10.52 -20.23
N SER A 268 -15.40 9.61 -19.49
CA SER A 268 -15.47 8.20 -19.86
C SER A 268 -16.62 7.49 -19.13
N ASN A 269 -16.69 6.16 -19.29
CA ASN A 269 -17.61 5.29 -18.56
C ASN A 269 -16.85 4.16 -17.90
N VAL A 270 -17.38 3.66 -16.79
CA VAL A 270 -16.90 2.44 -16.15
C VAL A 270 -17.35 1.25 -16.99
N VAL A 271 -16.39 0.51 -17.55
CA VAL A 271 -16.65 -0.69 -18.38
C VAL A 271 -16.55 -1.95 -17.53
N SER A 272 -15.61 -2.00 -16.60
CA SER A 272 -15.37 -3.14 -15.74
C SER A 272 -14.75 -2.71 -14.41
N LEU A 273 -14.95 -3.52 -13.39
CA LEU A 273 -14.40 -3.29 -12.05
C LEU A 273 -13.75 -4.60 -11.56
N PHE A 274 -12.48 -4.51 -11.15
CA PHE A 274 -11.72 -5.66 -10.70
C PHE A 274 -11.02 -5.39 -9.37
N ALA A 275 -11.07 -6.41 -8.49
CA ALA A 275 -10.19 -6.53 -7.34
C ALA A 275 -9.28 -7.74 -7.57
N GLU A 276 -8.07 -7.53 -8.10
CA GLU A 276 -7.20 -8.56 -8.70
C GLU A 276 -7.93 -9.39 -9.76
N HIS A 277 -8.26 -10.66 -9.44
CA HIS A 277 -8.95 -11.60 -10.34
C HIS A 277 -10.46 -11.65 -10.11
N ASN A 278 -10.98 -10.89 -9.13
CA ASN A 278 -12.41 -10.88 -8.87
C ASN A 278 -13.10 -9.80 -9.70
N ASP A 279 -14.03 -10.23 -10.55
CA ASP A 279 -14.91 -9.34 -11.30
C ASP A 279 -16.04 -8.84 -10.39
N LEU A 280 -16.23 -7.52 -10.37
CA LEU A 280 -17.16 -6.84 -9.47
C LEU A 280 -18.26 -6.16 -10.26
N LYS A 281 -19.51 -6.28 -9.82
CA LYS A 281 -20.65 -5.52 -10.36
C LYS A 281 -20.65 -4.07 -9.87
N PHE A 282 -20.15 -3.84 -8.68
CA PHE A 282 -19.95 -2.53 -8.07
C PHE A 282 -18.72 -2.56 -7.15
N ALA A 283 -18.10 -1.42 -6.94
CA ALA A 283 -16.94 -1.26 -6.08
C ALA A 283 -17.19 -0.19 -5.03
N VAL A 284 -16.76 -0.48 -3.81
CA VAL A 284 -16.97 0.34 -2.61
C VAL A 284 -15.64 0.84 -2.05
N PRO A 285 -15.64 1.85 -1.17
CA PRO A 285 -14.44 2.33 -0.50
C PRO A 285 -13.69 1.25 0.25
N GLY A 286 -12.37 1.29 0.16
CA GLY A 286 -11.42 0.35 0.77
C GLY A 286 -10.84 -0.63 -0.24
N GLY A 287 -9.57 -0.99 -0.04
CA GLY A 287 -8.83 -1.86 -0.92
C GLY A 287 -8.40 -1.21 -2.23
N LEU A 288 -7.85 -2.04 -3.11
CA LEU A 288 -7.30 -1.64 -4.40
C LEU A 288 -8.19 -2.17 -5.53
N ILE A 289 -8.67 -1.28 -6.36
CA ILE A 289 -9.63 -1.56 -7.43
C ILE A 289 -9.05 -1.14 -8.78
N GLY A 290 -9.21 -1.99 -9.78
CA GLY A 290 -8.97 -1.67 -11.18
C GLY A 290 -10.27 -1.26 -11.85
N VAL A 291 -10.34 -0.05 -12.38
CA VAL A 291 -11.46 0.49 -13.14
C VAL A 291 -11.11 0.48 -14.62
N GLY A 292 -11.72 -0.43 -15.37
CA GLY A 292 -11.66 -0.42 -16.82
C GLY A 292 -12.55 0.67 -17.39
N THR A 293 -12.02 1.45 -18.32
CA THR A 293 -12.68 2.62 -18.88
C THR A 293 -12.70 2.57 -20.41
N LYS A 294 -13.33 3.57 -21.04
CA LYS A 294 -13.24 3.81 -22.49
C LYS A 294 -12.18 4.89 -22.83
N VAL A 295 -11.33 5.26 -21.90
CA VAL A 295 -10.23 6.21 -22.12
C VAL A 295 -9.24 5.62 -23.10
N ASP A 296 -8.69 6.46 -23.97
CA ASP A 296 -7.60 6.05 -24.87
C ASP A 296 -6.48 5.37 -24.06
N PRO A 297 -6.14 4.12 -24.37
CA PRO A 297 -5.12 3.38 -23.65
C PRO A 297 -3.75 4.06 -23.63
N THR A 298 -3.43 4.89 -24.63
CA THR A 298 -2.18 5.66 -24.67
C THR A 298 -2.06 6.66 -23.52
N LEU A 299 -3.19 7.18 -23.02
CA LEU A 299 -3.25 8.08 -21.86
C LEU A 299 -3.04 7.35 -20.53
N CYS A 300 -3.22 6.03 -20.53
CA CYS A 300 -3.08 5.18 -19.34
C CYS A 300 -1.73 4.46 -19.28
N ARG A 301 -1.00 4.42 -20.41
CA ARG A 301 0.30 3.74 -20.51
C ARG A 301 1.35 4.38 -19.61
N ALA A 302 2.19 3.53 -19.01
CA ALA A 302 3.32 3.95 -18.16
C ALA A 302 2.90 4.87 -16.98
N ASP A 303 1.78 4.55 -16.35
CA ASP A 303 1.27 5.24 -15.16
C ASP A 303 0.95 6.74 -15.36
N ARG A 304 0.61 7.18 -16.59
CA ARG A 304 0.34 8.61 -16.91
C ARG A 304 -0.84 9.22 -16.16
N LEU A 305 -1.78 8.41 -15.68
CA LEU A 305 -2.92 8.88 -14.88
C LEU A 305 -2.64 8.89 -13.37
N VAL A 306 -1.45 8.48 -12.92
CA VAL A 306 -1.12 8.47 -11.48
C VAL A 306 -1.22 9.88 -10.90
N GLY A 307 -1.82 9.97 -9.70
CA GLY A 307 -2.08 11.22 -9.00
C GLY A 307 -3.36 11.92 -9.43
N GLN A 308 -4.04 11.47 -10.46
CA GLN A 308 -5.35 12.00 -10.86
C GLN A 308 -6.48 11.42 -10.01
N VAL A 309 -7.61 12.11 -10.01
CA VAL A 309 -8.82 11.70 -9.30
C VAL A 309 -9.90 11.35 -10.33
N VAL A 310 -10.47 10.16 -10.17
CA VAL A 310 -11.64 9.69 -10.93
C VAL A 310 -12.89 9.82 -10.06
N GLY A 311 -13.96 10.34 -10.61
CA GLY A 311 -15.24 10.45 -9.90
C GLY A 311 -16.43 10.58 -10.82
N ALA A 312 -17.62 10.74 -10.23
CA ALA A 312 -18.82 11.01 -10.99
C ALA A 312 -18.70 12.34 -11.76
N LYS A 313 -19.15 12.31 -13.00
CA LYS A 313 -19.13 13.48 -13.88
C LYS A 313 -19.80 14.70 -13.22
N GLY A 314 -19.09 15.82 -13.19
CA GLY A 314 -19.56 17.08 -12.62
C GLY A 314 -19.44 17.19 -11.09
N ASN A 315 -19.02 16.16 -10.37
CA ASN A 315 -18.96 16.12 -8.90
C ASN A 315 -17.53 16.09 -8.32
N LEU A 316 -16.52 16.27 -9.16
CA LEU A 316 -15.14 16.37 -8.72
C LEU A 316 -14.77 17.79 -8.27
N PRO A 317 -13.80 17.95 -7.36
CA PRO A 317 -13.27 19.25 -6.97
C PRO A 317 -12.78 20.07 -8.15
N SER A 318 -12.80 21.40 -8.00
CA SER A 318 -12.26 22.32 -9.00
C SER A 318 -10.76 22.11 -9.19
N ILE A 319 -10.27 22.42 -10.38
CA ILE A 319 -8.85 22.41 -10.71
C ILE A 319 -8.31 23.80 -10.39
N TYR A 320 -7.26 23.86 -9.58
CA TYR A 320 -6.60 25.11 -9.19
C TYR A 320 -5.28 25.23 -9.93
N ALA A 321 -4.99 26.43 -10.45
CA ALA A 321 -3.70 26.76 -11.07
C ALA A 321 -2.65 27.13 -10.02
N ASP A 322 -3.11 27.80 -8.95
CA ASP A 322 -2.27 28.26 -7.85
C ASP A 322 -2.82 27.75 -6.53
N ILE A 323 -1.95 27.32 -5.65
CA ILE A 323 -2.28 26.80 -4.32
C ILE A 323 -1.42 27.51 -3.29
N GLU A 324 -2.04 28.10 -2.27
CA GLU A 324 -1.35 28.59 -1.09
C GLU A 324 -1.26 27.47 -0.04
N ILE A 325 -0.05 27.12 0.38
CA ILE A 325 0.19 26.06 1.36
C ILE A 325 0.96 26.57 2.58
N ASN A 326 0.55 26.11 3.75
CA ASN A 326 1.35 26.22 4.96
C ASN A 326 2.10 24.90 5.17
N TYR A 327 3.42 24.96 5.37
CA TYR A 327 4.21 23.77 5.53
C TYR A 327 5.20 23.89 6.69
N PHE A 328 5.57 22.76 7.26
CA PHE A 328 6.63 22.63 8.24
C PHE A 328 7.75 21.78 7.66
N LEU A 329 8.92 22.38 7.47
CA LEU A 329 10.08 21.63 7.03
C LEU A 329 10.69 20.88 8.22
N LEU A 330 10.68 19.56 8.18
CA LEU A 330 11.36 18.73 9.17
C LEU A 330 12.87 18.84 8.95
N ARG A 331 13.57 19.54 9.84
CA ARG A 331 15.03 19.73 9.76
C ARG A 331 15.83 18.45 10.05
N ARG A 332 15.25 17.48 10.76
CA ARG A 332 15.79 16.14 11.05
C ARG A 332 14.64 15.16 11.21
N LEU A 333 14.83 13.95 10.70
CA LEU A 333 13.97 12.84 11.07
C LEU A 333 14.13 12.55 12.56
N LEU A 334 13.05 12.56 13.31
CA LEU A 334 13.04 12.38 14.76
C LEU A 334 13.64 11.00 15.11
N GLY A 335 14.67 11.00 15.93
CA GLY A 335 15.15 9.80 16.61
C GLY A 335 16.53 9.28 16.21
N VAL A 336 17.20 9.79 15.17
CA VAL A 336 18.56 9.34 14.82
C VAL A 336 19.59 10.29 15.41
N LYS A 337 20.07 10.03 16.64
CA LYS A 337 21.40 10.43 17.05
C LYS A 337 22.38 9.48 16.36
N THR A 338 22.92 9.88 15.21
CA THR A 338 24.10 9.24 14.64
C THR A 338 25.32 9.73 15.44
N GLU A 339 25.69 8.98 16.46
CA GLU A 339 27.04 9.07 17.01
C GLU A 339 28.00 8.54 15.92
N GLY A 340 28.81 9.42 15.37
CA GLY A 340 29.98 9.04 14.58
C GLY A 340 29.97 9.32 13.08
N GLN A 341 29.02 9.98 12.49
CA GLN A 341 29.20 10.43 11.10
C GLN A 341 29.93 11.78 11.09
N LYS A 342 31.14 11.75 10.55
CA LYS A 342 31.93 12.94 10.18
C LYS A 342 31.06 13.87 9.32
N GLN A 343 31.05 15.14 9.66
CA GLN A 343 30.53 16.25 8.88
C GLN A 343 30.95 16.11 7.41
N GLY A 344 30.03 15.65 6.54
CA GLY A 344 30.31 15.45 5.12
C GLY A 344 29.10 15.51 4.21
N ALA A 345 27.93 15.25 4.69
CA ALA A 345 26.72 15.47 3.92
C ALA A 345 26.25 16.91 4.15
N LYS A 346 26.58 17.83 3.25
CA LYS A 346 25.94 19.14 3.15
C LYS A 346 24.45 18.87 2.88
N VAL A 347 23.64 18.93 3.92
CA VAL A 347 22.20 19.12 3.76
C VAL A 347 22.05 20.45 3.02
N ARG A 348 21.69 20.40 1.75
CA ARG A 348 21.38 21.58 0.96
C ARG A 348 20.22 22.26 1.66
N LYS A 349 20.43 23.47 2.15
CA LYS A 349 19.37 24.31 2.66
C LYS A 349 18.48 24.61 1.46
N LEU A 350 17.31 23.97 1.38
CA LEU A 350 16.28 24.39 0.43
C LEU A 350 15.87 25.79 0.83
N GLU A 351 16.08 26.76 -0.01
CA GLU A 351 15.51 28.08 0.16
C GLU A 351 14.00 28.00 -0.08
N GLN A 352 13.24 28.89 0.53
CA GLN A 352 11.76 28.91 0.46
C GLN A 352 11.23 28.92 -0.98
N SER A 353 12.04 29.39 -1.94
CA SER A 353 11.74 29.44 -3.37
C SER A 353 11.99 28.13 -4.12
N GLU A 354 12.58 27.12 -3.48
CA GLU A 354 12.93 25.81 -4.07
C GLU A 354 11.96 24.68 -3.67
N VAL A 355 10.80 25.00 -3.12
CA VAL A 355 9.76 23.99 -2.88
C VAL A 355 9.20 23.58 -4.23
N LEU A 356 9.82 22.60 -4.85
CA LEU A 356 9.27 21.89 -6.00
C LEU A 356 8.09 21.07 -5.51
N ILE A 357 6.88 21.52 -5.85
CA ILE A 357 5.71 20.65 -5.87
C ILE A 357 5.94 19.73 -7.07
N ASP A 358 6.56 18.59 -6.80
CA ASP A 358 6.75 17.57 -7.80
C ASP A 358 5.36 17.04 -8.19
N ARG A 359 5.13 16.94 -9.49
CA ARG A 359 3.85 16.72 -10.17
C ARG A 359 3.36 15.29 -10.02
#